data_2e080853a4a7d047d6e72a2406ba2de3
#
_entry.id   2e080853a4a7d047d6e72a2406ba2de3
#
_cell.length_a   1.000
_cell.length_b   1.000
_cell.length_c   1.000
_cell.angle_alpha   90.00
_cell.angle_beta   90.00
_cell.angle_gamma   90.00
#
_symmetry.space_group_name_H-M   'P 1'
#
loop_
_entity.id
_entity.type
_entity.pdbx_description
1 polymer ?
#
loop_
_entity_poly.entity_id
_entity_poly.type
_entity_poly.pdbx_seq_one_letter_code
_entity_poly.pdbx_strand_id
1 'polypeptide(L)'
;MELGKVGIWWSRPWQAEDTSVDVAAEMEALGYSALWSSGGFQPGLSTFFGHLLAATTHVVVASGIVGIWWTSPEELSKAVADLDDRYPERFLLGLGVSHAPLVEIYTRPYSHMVSYLDALDVARRVVTKDRRVLAGLGPRMLELAGERSAGAHPYFVPAEHTTRARRILGSGSLLAPQVTVVLERNPTKARDLARMFMATYLALPNYTNNLRSLGFGDDDLAGGGSDRLVDAVVCWGDLDAVVAKVREHYEAGADHVCIQVVPTSQGSFPLAEYRQLAPALLAA
;
A
#
# COMPACT_ATOMS: atom_id res chain seq x y z
N MET A 1 3.94 16.81 -3.65
CA MET A 1 4.79 15.64 -3.99
C MET A 1 4.17 14.90 -5.14
N GLU A 2 4.90 14.63 -6.21
CA GLU A 2 4.41 13.84 -7.35
C GLU A 2 4.86 12.38 -7.19
N LEU A 3 3.90 11.46 -7.05
CA LEU A 3 4.18 10.03 -6.91
C LEU A 3 4.44 9.33 -8.25
N GLY A 4 4.14 9.96 -9.40
CA GLY A 4 4.08 9.27 -10.68
C GLY A 4 2.94 8.25 -10.75
N LYS A 5 2.93 7.39 -11.76
CA LYS A 5 1.80 6.47 -12.00
C LYS A 5 1.95 5.13 -11.29
N VAL A 6 3.14 4.52 -11.34
CA VAL A 6 3.35 3.16 -10.86
C VAL A 6 4.48 3.12 -9.84
N GLY A 7 4.16 2.62 -8.66
CA GLY A 7 5.14 2.24 -7.64
C GLY A 7 5.13 0.75 -7.38
N ILE A 8 6.05 0.30 -6.56
CA ILE A 8 6.05 -1.06 -6.02
C ILE A 8 5.62 -1.04 -4.55
N TRP A 9 5.02 -2.14 -4.11
CA TRP A 9 4.72 -2.38 -2.70
C TRP A 9 5.46 -3.62 -2.21
N TRP A 10 6.23 -3.49 -1.13
CA TRP A 10 7.08 -4.55 -0.61
C TRP A 10 6.70 -4.90 0.84
N SER A 11 6.30 -6.16 1.05
CA SER A 11 5.77 -6.63 2.34
C SER A 11 6.82 -7.19 3.30
N ARG A 12 8.08 -7.38 2.87
CA ARG A 12 9.04 -8.11 3.70
C ARG A 12 9.61 -7.31 4.85
N PRO A 13 9.69 -7.95 6.04
CA PRO A 13 10.45 -7.37 7.14
C PRO A 13 11.97 -7.39 6.81
N TRP A 14 12.58 -6.38 7.03
CA TRP A 14 13.84 -5.72 7.33
C TRP A 14 15.08 -6.58 7.63
N GLN A 15 15.13 -7.88 7.41
CA GLN A 15 16.20 -8.76 7.91
C GLN A 15 17.45 -8.87 7.03
N ALA A 16 17.51 -8.16 5.92
CA ALA A 16 18.72 -8.08 5.09
C ALA A 16 18.86 -6.65 4.56
N GLU A 17 19.50 -5.78 5.31
CA GLU A 17 19.73 -4.37 4.96
C GLU A 17 20.40 -4.23 3.58
N ASP A 18 21.38 -5.06 3.27
CA ASP A 18 22.13 -5.01 2.01
C ASP A 18 21.24 -5.30 0.78
N THR A 19 20.35 -6.30 0.86
CA THR A 19 19.49 -6.67 -0.27
C THR A 19 18.41 -5.61 -0.55
N SER A 20 17.97 -4.85 0.46
CA SER A 20 16.93 -3.84 0.28
C SER A 20 17.42 -2.60 -0.46
N VAL A 21 18.67 -2.24 -0.25
CA VAL A 21 19.33 -1.10 -0.90
C VAL A 21 19.50 -1.38 -2.40
N ASP A 22 20.03 -2.55 -2.77
CA ASP A 22 20.22 -2.94 -4.17
C ASP A 22 18.89 -3.03 -4.92
N VAL A 23 17.85 -3.60 -4.28
CA VAL A 23 16.50 -3.67 -4.84
C VAL A 23 15.92 -2.28 -5.05
N ALA A 24 16.07 -1.36 -4.10
CA ALA A 24 15.54 0.00 -4.21
C ALA A 24 16.16 0.75 -5.41
N ALA A 25 17.50 0.69 -5.54
CA ALA A 25 18.22 1.29 -6.66
C ALA A 25 17.79 0.69 -8.01
N GLU A 26 17.61 -0.62 -8.07
CA GLU A 26 17.16 -1.29 -9.29
C GLU A 26 15.71 -0.92 -9.66
N MET A 27 14.79 -0.83 -8.70
CA MET A 27 13.42 -0.41 -8.98
C MET A 27 13.38 1.01 -9.56
N GLU A 28 14.19 1.92 -9.02
CA GLU A 28 14.34 3.26 -9.59
C GLU A 28 14.91 3.21 -11.02
N ALA A 29 15.95 2.40 -11.26
CA ALA A 29 16.56 2.24 -12.58
C ALA A 29 15.59 1.66 -13.63
N LEU A 30 14.64 0.81 -13.20
CA LEU A 30 13.57 0.28 -14.03
C LEU A 30 12.48 1.32 -14.34
N GLY A 31 12.45 2.47 -13.64
CA GLY A 31 11.50 3.54 -13.86
C GLY A 31 10.27 3.56 -12.94
N TYR A 32 10.21 2.69 -11.93
CA TYR A 32 9.18 2.79 -10.91
C TYR A 32 9.32 4.10 -10.13
N SER A 33 8.20 4.78 -9.91
CA SER A 33 8.21 6.16 -9.38
C SER A 33 8.08 6.23 -7.86
N ALA A 34 7.67 5.15 -7.20
CA ALA A 34 7.53 5.08 -5.75
C ALA A 34 7.85 3.69 -5.19
N LEU A 35 8.43 3.69 -3.99
CA LEU A 35 8.70 2.48 -3.21
C LEU A 35 7.84 2.51 -1.95
N TRP A 36 6.81 1.67 -1.90
CA TRP A 36 5.97 1.52 -0.73
C TRP A 36 6.42 0.32 0.09
N SER A 37 6.53 0.51 1.38
CA SER A 37 6.87 -0.60 2.28
C SER A 37 6.13 -0.50 3.59
N SER A 38 5.84 -1.65 4.20
CA SER A 38 5.26 -1.69 5.54
C SER A 38 6.16 -0.91 6.50
N GLY A 39 5.60 0.07 7.20
CA GLY A 39 6.29 0.83 8.25
C GLY A 39 6.57 0.01 9.51
N GLY A 40 6.05 -1.22 9.54
CA GLY A 40 6.27 -2.18 10.58
C GLY A 40 5.75 -1.77 11.96
N PHE A 41 6.03 -2.66 12.90
CA PHE A 41 5.76 -2.53 14.34
C PHE A 41 7.05 -2.17 15.09
N GLN A 42 8.08 -1.59 14.41
CA GLN A 42 9.45 -1.59 14.94
C GLN A 42 10.00 -0.18 15.16
N PRO A 43 10.79 0.03 16.21
CA PRO A 43 11.64 1.21 16.33
C PRO A 43 12.67 1.22 15.18
N GLY A 44 12.93 2.40 14.60
CA GLY A 44 13.91 2.55 13.52
C GLY A 44 13.32 2.92 12.15
N LEU A 45 12.10 3.45 12.13
CA LEU A 45 11.44 3.93 10.91
C LEU A 45 12.36 4.83 10.07
N SER A 46 12.99 5.84 10.68
CA SER A 46 13.90 6.74 9.99
C SER A 46 15.16 6.05 9.46
N THR A 47 15.64 5.00 10.13
CA THR A 47 16.80 4.22 9.67
C THR A 47 16.46 3.47 8.40
N PHE A 48 15.39 2.69 8.43
CA PHE A 48 15.01 1.88 7.26
C PHE A 48 14.61 2.72 6.05
N PHE A 49 13.65 3.60 6.19
CA PHE A 49 13.26 4.45 5.07
C PHE A 49 14.42 5.34 4.62
N GLY A 50 15.31 5.72 5.56
CA GLY A 50 16.56 6.40 5.27
C GLY A 50 17.51 5.60 4.38
N HIS A 51 17.63 4.28 4.56
CA HIS A 51 18.43 3.42 3.68
C HIS A 51 17.85 3.36 2.26
N LEU A 52 16.53 3.23 2.10
CA LEU A 52 15.89 3.24 0.79
C LEU A 52 16.07 4.60 0.08
N LEU A 53 15.93 5.69 0.82
CA LEU A 53 16.14 7.05 0.31
C LEU A 53 17.59 7.31 -0.08
N ALA A 54 18.55 6.79 0.68
CA ALA A 54 19.98 6.90 0.38
C ALA A 54 20.39 6.11 -0.86
N ALA A 55 19.72 4.97 -1.12
CA ALA A 55 19.97 4.12 -2.28
C ALA A 55 19.38 4.65 -3.59
N THR A 56 18.57 5.68 -3.53
CA THR A 56 17.78 6.22 -4.66
C THR A 56 17.93 7.73 -4.76
N THR A 57 17.60 8.30 -5.92
CA THR A 57 17.78 9.74 -6.20
C THR A 57 16.48 10.50 -6.45
N HIS A 58 15.46 9.84 -7.00
CA HIS A 58 14.22 10.51 -7.46
C HIS A 58 12.95 9.89 -6.91
N VAL A 59 12.91 8.57 -6.68
CA VAL A 59 11.69 7.90 -6.24
C VAL A 59 11.20 8.42 -4.90
N VAL A 60 9.89 8.48 -4.76
CA VAL A 60 9.25 8.70 -3.46
C VAL A 60 9.28 7.40 -2.67
N VAL A 61 9.75 7.46 -1.45
CA VAL A 61 9.64 6.34 -0.51
C VAL A 61 8.45 6.57 0.39
N ALA A 62 7.56 5.59 0.49
CA ALA A 62 6.33 5.73 1.25
C ALA A 62 6.12 4.57 2.25
N SER A 63 5.56 4.88 3.40
CA SER A 63 5.11 3.82 4.30
C SER A 63 3.70 3.33 3.92
N GLY A 64 3.55 2.03 3.75
CA GLY A 64 2.27 1.35 3.50
C GLY A 64 1.97 0.29 4.57
N ILE A 65 1.70 0.64 5.78
CA ILE A 65 1.56 1.89 6.54
C ILE A 65 2.31 1.81 7.89
N VAL A 66 2.46 2.93 8.58
CA VAL A 66 2.78 2.96 10.01
C VAL A 66 1.50 2.84 10.81
N GLY A 67 1.46 1.88 11.74
CA GLY A 67 0.32 1.72 12.65
C GLY A 67 0.38 2.70 13.81
N ILE A 68 -0.70 3.44 14.05
CA ILE A 68 -0.78 4.51 15.07
C ILE A 68 -0.75 4.01 16.53
N TRP A 69 -0.72 2.69 16.74
CA TRP A 69 -0.74 2.09 18.08
C TRP A 69 0.66 1.89 18.69
N TRP A 70 1.70 1.90 17.86
CA TRP A 70 3.05 1.49 18.26
C TRP A 70 4.06 2.63 18.32
N THR A 71 3.72 3.79 17.76
CA THR A 71 4.59 4.96 17.73
C THR A 71 3.78 6.18 18.14
N SER A 72 4.29 6.99 19.06
CA SER A 72 3.62 8.23 19.43
C SER A 72 3.67 9.24 18.29
N PRO A 73 2.70 10.18 18.20
CA PRO A 73 2.74 11.25 17.19
C PRO A 73 4.02 12.08 17.24
N GLU A 74 4.58 12.32 18.42
CA GLU A 74 5.80 13.10 18.60
C GLU A 74 7.04 12.38 18.07
N GLU A 75 7.19 11.08 18.40
CA GLU A 75 8.29 10.25 17.89
C GLU A 75 8.20 10.11 16.36
N LEU A 76 6.98 9.89 15.83
CA LEU A 76 6.77 9.78 14.40
C LEU A 76 7.05 11.08 13.67
N SER A 77 6.58 12.22 14.20
CA SER A 77 6.86 13.54 13.67
C SER A 77 8.36 13.82 13.61
N LYS A 78 9.10 13.47 14.66
CA LYS A 78 10.57 13.59 14.67
C LYS A 78 11.21 12.70 13.61
N ALA A 79 10.81 11.43 13.50
CA ALA A 79 11.37 10.50 12.53
C ALA A 79 11.13 10.97 11.08
N VAL A 80 9.94 11.49 10.77
CA VAL A 80 9.63 12.07 9.45
C VAL A 80 10.47 13.31 9.19
N ALA A 81 10.60 14.19 10.18
CA ALA A 81 11.42 15.39 10.05
C ALA A 81 12.90 15.06 9.81
N ASP A 82 13.46 14.05 10.50
CA ASP A 82 14.82 13.58 10.28
C ASP A 82 15.04 13.05 8.85
N LEU A 83 14.01 12.44 8.24
CA LEU A 83 14.04 12.03 6.84
C LEU A 83 13.95 13.21 5.89
N ASP A 84 13.05 14.16 6.13
CA ASP A 84 12.87 15.34 5.29
C ASP A 84 14.10 16.26 5.30
N ASP A 85 14.76 16.41 6.45
CA ASP A 85 16.00 17.20 6.56
C ASP A 85 17.14 16.63 5.70
N ARG A 86 17.16 15.30 5.50
CA ARG A 86 18.18 14.62 4.68
C ARG A 86 17.75 14.42 3.23
N TYR A 87 16.47 14.19 3.01
CA TYR A 87 15.88 13.84 1.70
C TYR A 87 14.61 14.64 1.45
N PRO A 88 14.72 15.95 1.18
CA PRO A 88 13.56 16.84 1.04
C PRO A 88 12.54 16.33 0.03
N GLU A 89 11.26 16.33 0.43
CA GLU A 89 10.12 15.99 -0.41
C GLU A 89 10.10 14.56 -0.99
N ARG A 90 10.90 13.62 -0.43
CA ARG A 90 11.00 12.26 -0.94
C ARG A 90 10.36 11.20 -0.05
N PHE A 91 9.88 11.56 1.15
CA PHE A 91 9.20 10.63 2.04
C PHE A 91 7.72 10.97 2.18
N LEU A 92 6.82 9.98 1.95
CA LEU A 92 5.38 10.07 2.16
C LEU A 92 4.96 9.17 3.32
N LEU A 93 4.39 9.76 4.37
CA LEU A 93 3.93 9.04 5.53
C LEU A 93 2.55 8.41 5.29
N GLY A 94 2.47 7.10 5.19
CA GLY A 94 1.19 6.36 5.24
C GLY A 94 0.87 5.94 6.67
N LEU A 95 -0.34 6.24 7.13
CA LEU A 95 -0.85 5.94 8.47
C LEU A 95 -2.04 4.97 8.40
N GLY A 96 -2.17 4.11 9.40
CA GLY A 96 -3.31 3.20 9.49
C GLY A 96 -3.61 2.75 10.92
N VAL A 97 -4.85 2.31 11.11
CA VAL A 97 -5.32 1.80 12.41
C VAL A 97 -5.01 0.32 12.61
N SER A 98 -4.31 -0.32 11.67
CA SER A 98 -4.05 -1.76 11.74
C SER A 98 -5.33 -2.61 11.89
N HIS A 99 -5.24 -3.76 12.56
CA HIS A 99 -6.32 -4.74 12.66
C HIS A 99 -6.49 -5.21 14.10
N ALA A 100 -7.72 -5.40 14.55
CA ALA A 100 -8.03 -5.80 15.91
C ALA A 100 -7.26 -7.03 16.42
N PRO A 101 -7.05 -8.09 15.61
CA PRO A 101 -6.26 -9.25 16.07
C PRO A 101 -4.77 -8.99 16.27
N LEU A 102 -4.24 -7.86 15.77
CA LEU A 102 -2.82 -7.52 15.81
C LEU A 102 -2.48 -6.43 16.84
N VAL A 103 -3.49 -5.91 17.54
CA VAL A 103 -3.33 -4.80 18.50
C VAL A 103 -3.93 -5.20 19.83
N GLU A 104 -3.15 -5.17 20.91
CA GLU A 104 -3.57 -5.61 22.23
C GLU A 104 -4.80 -4.85 22.75
N ILE A 105 -4.81 -3.52 22.57
CA ILE A 105 -5.94 -2.66 22.96
C ILE A 105 -6.47 -1.91 21.73
N TYR A 106 -7.33 -2.55 20.96
CA TYR A 106 -7.94 -1.99 19.76
C TYR A 106 -9.29 -1.36 20.07
N THR A 107 -9.29 -0.12 20.51
CA THR A 107 -10.51 0.58 20.90
C THR A 107 -10.72 1.86 20.09
N ARG A 108 -11.95 2.11 19.61
CA ARG A 108 -12.33 3.32 18.90
C ARG A 108 -11.33 3.76 17.81
N PRO A 109 -10.94 2.89 16.86
CA PRO A 109 -9.83 3.13 15.94
C PRO A 109 -10.00 4.42 15.12
N TYR A 110 -11.21 4.77 14.73
CA TYR A 110 -11.48 6.03 14.03
C TYR A 110 -11.18 7.25 14.89
N SER A 111 -11.72 7.30 16.12
CA SER A 111 -11.48 8.43 17.02
C SER A 111 -10.00 8.52 17.41
N HIS A 112 -9.33 7.38 17.56
CA HIS A 112 -7.89 7.35 17.82
C HIS A 112 -7.10 7.93 16.65
N MET A 113 -7.44 7.60 15.40
CA MET A 113 -6.83 8.20 14.21
C MET A 113 -7.05 9.72 14.19
N VAL A 114 -8.26 10.22 14.48
CA VAL A 114 -8.53 11.66 14.55
C VAL A 114 -7.62 12.34 15.58
N SER A 115 -7.58 11.82 16.82
CA SER A 115 -6.72 12.36 17.87
C SER A 115 -5.24 12.30 17.53
N TYR A 116 -4.82 11.25 16.83
CA TYR A 116 -3.44 11.08 16.36
C TYR A 116 -3.06 12.15 15.32
N LEU A 117 -3.96 12.43 14.39
CA LEU A 117 -3.78 13.50 13.39
C LEU A 117 -3.77 14.88 14.04
N ASP A 118 -4.65 15.13 15.04
CA ASP A 118 -4.65 16.38 15.80
C ASP A 118 -3.31 16.60 16.49
N ALA A 119 -2.72 15.56 17.08
CA ALA A 119 -1.41 15.64 17.71
C ALA A 119 -0.27 15.86 16.70
N LEU A 120 -0.34 15.26 15.49
CA LEU A 120 0.62 15.53 14.42
C LEU A 120 0.54 16.97 13.91
N ASP A 121 -0.65 17.57 13.85
CA ASP A 121 -0.86 18.94 13.38
C ASP A 121 -0.29 20.01 14.32
N VAL A 122 -0.12 19.68 15.60
CA VAL A 122 0.46 20.57 16.62
C VAL A 122 1.85 20.13 17.10
N ALA A 123 2.42 19.08 16.50
CA ALA A 123 3.75 18.61 16.84
C ALA A 123 4.82 19.67 16.56
N ARG A 124 5.92 19.64 17.31
CA ARG A 124 7.04 20.57 17.12
C ARG A 124 7.57 20.59 15.67
N ARG A 125 7.56 19.45 15.00
CA ARG A 125 7.88 19.28 13.58
C ARG A 125 6.62 18.75 12.90
N VAL A 126 5.81 19.63 12.35
CA VAL A 126 4.51 19.27 11.77
C VAL A 126 4.70 18.39 10.53
N VAL A 127 4.00 17.26 10.50
CA VAL A 127 3.83 16.47 9.27
C VAL A 127 2.59 17.00 8.55
N THR A 128 2.78 17.82 7.55
CA THR A 128 1.71 18.52 6.84
C THR A 128 0.76 17.56 6.13
N LYS A 129 -0.46 18.03 5.85
CA LYS A 129 -1.52 17.24 5.21
C LYS A 129 -1.05 16.59 3.89
N ASP A 130 -0.32 17.30 3.07
CA ASP A 130 0.20 16.88 1.76
C ASP A 130 1.36 15.89 1.84
N ARG A 131 1.89 15.64 3.05
CA ARG A 131 3.01 14.71 3.31
C ARG A 131 2.56 13.41 3.98
N ARG A 132 1.27 13.19 4.11
CA ARG A 132 0.72 11.96 4.70
C ARG A 132 -0.48 11.45 3.93
N VAL A 133 -0.70 10.12 3.95
CA VAL A 133 -1.88 9.43 3.40
C VAL A 133 -2.45 8.49 4.45
N LEU A 134 -3.74 8.16 4.34
CA LEU A 134 -4.37 7.22 5.26
C LEU A 134 -4.72 5.90 4.57
N ALA A 135 -4.48 4.78 5.26
CA ALA A 135 -5.09 3.51 4.89
C ALA A 135 -6.58 3.59 5.21
N GLY A 136 -7.42 3.45 4.20
CA GLY A 136 -8.87 3.56 4.35
C GLY A 136 -9.61 2.60 3.43
N LEU A 137 -10.53 1.80 4.00
CA LEU A 137 -11.42 0.92 3.26
C LEU A 137 -12.87 1.41 3.33
N GLY A 138 -13.33 1.77 4.52
CA GLY A 138 -14.69 2.24 4.75
C GLY A 138 -14.86 3.74 4.50
N PRO A 139 -16.11 4.18 4.26
CA PRO A 139 -16.41 5.57 3.86
C PRO A 139 -15.89 6.61 4.85
N ARG A 140 -16.09 6.43 6.15
CA ARG A 140 -15.65 7.40 7.16
C ARG A 140 -14.12 7.61 7.17
N MET A 141 -13.33 6.55 6.95
CA MET A 141 -11.87 6.68 6.90
C MET A 141 -11.42 7.31 5.57
N LEU A 142 -12.13 7.05 4.47
CA LEU A 142 -11.89 7.70 3.18
C LEU A 142 -12.22 9.19 3.24
N GLU A 143 -13.33 9.58 3.86
CA GLU A 143 -13.69 10.99 4.12
C GLU A 143 -12.58 11.68 4.93
N LEU A 144 -12.17 11.06 6.05
CA LEU A 144 -11.08 11.58 6.88
C LEU A 144 -9.76 11.72 6.09
N ALA A 145 -9.46 10.75 5.21
CA ALA A 145 -8.28 10.81 4.35
C ALA A 145 -8.32 12.03 3.42
N GLY A 146 -9.44 12.30 2.79
CA GLY A 146 -9.62 13.50 1.95
C GLY A 146 -9.52 14.81 2.71
N GLU A 147 -10.04 14.86 3.93
CA GLU A 147 -10.05 16.05 4.79
C GLU A 147 -8.68 16.33 5.43
N ARG A 148 -8.01 15.30 5.94
CA ARG A 148 -6.89 15.42 6.87
C ARG A 148 -5.55 14.90 6.33
N SER A 149 -5.49 14.45 5.07
CA SER A 149 -4.26 13.97 4.44
C SER A 149 -4.25 14.27 2.94
N ALA A 150 -3.16 13.94 2.23
CA ALA A 150 -3.11 14.05 0.78
C ALA A 150 -4.14 13.15 0.09
N GLY A 151 -4.58 12.08 0.76
CA GLY A 151 -5.54 11.13 0.24
C GLY A 151 -5.44 9.76 0.88
N ALA A 152 -5.80 8.71 0.14
CA ALA A 152 -5.91 7.35 0.64
C ALA A 152 -4.99 6.36 -0.09
N HIS A 153 -4.49 5.39 0.70
CA HIS A 153 -3.78 4.19 0.24
C HIS A 153 -4.59 2.94 0.63
N PRO A 154 -5.63 2.56 -0.15
CA PRO A 154 -6.36 1.32 0.08
C PRO A 154 -5.49 0.10 -0.24
N TYR A 155 -5.67 -0.96 0.53
CA TYR A 155 -4.93 -2.20 0.37
C TYR A 155 -5.89 -3.38 0.25
N PHE A 156 -5.53 -4.37 -0.60
CA PHE A 156 -6.31 -5.58 -0.82
C PHE A 156 -7.74 -5.27 -1.29
N VAL A 157 -7.86 -4.52 -2.38
CA VAL A 157 -9.14 -4.04 -2.90
C VAL A 157 -9.29 -4.29 -4.41
N PRO A 158 -10.49 -4.61 -4.89
CA PRO A 158 -10.80 -4.65 -6.32
C PRO A 158 -11.03 -3.25 -6.90
N ALA A 159 -11.09 -3.11 -8.22
CA ALA A 159 -11.32 -1.84 -8.92
C ALA A 159 -12.66 -1.17 -8.55
N GLU A 160 -13.69 -1.94 -8.20
CA GLU A 160 -14.98 -1.41 -7.70
C GLU A 160 -14.81 -0.61 -6.40
N HIS A 161 -13.88 -1.05 -5.53
CA HIS A 161 -13.53 -0.25 -4.35
C HIS A 161 -12.85 1.06 -4.74
N THR A 162 -11.96 1.04 -5.72
CA THR A 162 -11.30 2.25 -6.23
C THR A 162 -12.32 3.26 -6.76
N THR A 163 -13.32 2.80 -7.53
CA THR A 163 -14.45 3.65 -7.97
C THR A 163 -15.20 4.26 -6.78
N ARG A 164 -15.51 3.46 -5.76
CA ARG A 164 -16.18 3.95 -4.55
C ARG A 164 -15.32 4.95 -3.78
N ALA A 165 -14.04 4.64 -3.61
CA ALA A 165 -13.09 5.50 -2.91
C ALA A 165 -12.91 6.85 -3.63
N ARG A 166 -12.80 6.86 -4.96
CA ARG A 166 -12.72 8.10 -5.76
C ARG A 166 -13.95 8.96 -5.58
N ARG A 167 -15.15 8.36 -5.56
CA ARG A 167 -16.39 9.11 -5.35
C ARG A 167 -16.45 9.79 -3.98
N ILE A 168 -15.91 9.14 -2.94
CA ILE A 168 -15.87 9.69 -1.57
C ILE A 168 -14.77 10.76 -1.45
N LEU A 169 -13.59 10.49 -1.96
CA LEU A 169 -12.43 11.41 -1.86
C LEU A 169 -12.58 12.67 -2.72
N GLY A 170 -13.37 12.60 -3.81
CA GLY A 170 -13.40 13.66 -4.82
C GLY A 170 -12.15 13.65 -5.72
N SER A 171 -12.05 14.63 -6.63
CA SER A 171 -10.97 14.69 -7.64
C SER A 171 -9.66 15.31 -7.14
N GLY A 172 -9.67 15.96 -5.98
CA GLY A 172 -8.51 16.72 -5.48
C GLY A 172 -7.60 15.94 -4.53
N SER A 173 -7.97 14.69 -4.16
CA SER A 173 -7.22 13.89 -3.21
C SER A 173 -6.54 12.72 -3.91
N LEU A 174 -5.33 12.39 -3.47
CA LEU A 174 -4.58 11.23 -3.96
C LEU A 174 -5.34 9.92 -3.66
N LEU A 175 -5.45 9.06 -4.67
CA LEU A 175 -5.94 7.70 -4.52
C LEU A 175 -4.90 6.73 -5.06
N ALA A 176 -4.22 6.02 -4.17
CA ALA A 176 -3.09 5.15 -4.45
C ALA A 176 -3.35 3.71 -3.94
N PRO A 177 -4.22 2.91 -4.60
CA PRO A 177 -4.47 1.54 -4.19
C PRO A 177 -3.24 0.65 -4.38
N GLN A 178 -3.07 -0.32 -3.47
CA GLN A 178 -2.20 -1.46 -3.71
C GLN A 178 -2.91 -2.45 -4.64
N VAL A 179 -2.16 -2.98 -5.60
CA VAL A 179 -2.63 -3.94 -6.61
C VAL A 179 -1.76 -5.19 -6.57
N THR A 180 -2.37 -6.32 -6.21
CA THR A 180 -1.68 -7.62 -6.15
C THR A 180 -1.55 -8.23 -7.53
N VAL A 181 -0.34 -8.72 -7.86
CA VAL A 181 -0.03 -9.31 -9.17
C VAL A 181 0.55 -10.73 -9.02
N VAL A 182 0.10 -11.66 -9.85
CA VAL A 182 0.63 -13.01 -10.03
C VAL A 182 0.95 -13.23 -11.51
N LEU A 183 2.23 -13.28 -11.89
CA LEU A 183 2.65 -13.57 -13.27
C LEU A 183 2.67 -15.08 -13.52
N GLU A 184 1.50 -15.67 -13.69
CA GLU A 184 1.29 -17.09 -14.01
C GLU A 184 0.10 -17.23 -14.96
N ARG A 185 0.33 -17.88 -16.11
CA ARG A 185 -0.70 -18.07 -17.14
C ARG A 185 -1.63 -19.24 -16.88
N ASN A 186 -1.18 -20.22 -16.10
CA ASN A 186 -2.03 -21.36 -15.75
C ASN A 186 -3.05 -20.93 -14.70
N PRO A 187 -4.37 -20.96 -15.00
CA PRO A 187 -5.41 -20.43 -14.11
C PRO A 187 -5.43 -21.08 -12.74
N THR A 188 -5.20 -22.40 -12.68
CA THR A 188 -5.21 -23.16 -11.42
C THR A 188 -4.03 -22.71 -10.55
N LYS A 189 -2.82 -22.69 -11.10
CA LYS A 189 -1.62 -22.27 -10.37
C LYS A 189 -1.70 -20.80 -9.94
N ALA A 190 -2.17 -19.93 -10.82
CA ALA A 190 -2.31 -18.51 -10.52
C ALA A 190 -3.27 -18.28 -9.34
N ARG A 191 -4.44 -18.91 -9.36
CA ARG A 191 -5.42 -18.82 -8.30
C ARG A 191 -4.97 -19.48 -7.00
N ASP A 192 -4.20 -20.57 -7.07
CA ASP A 192 -3.63 -21.21 -5.87
C ASP A 192 -2.60 -20.28 -5.20
N LEU A 193 -1.71 -19.64 -5.96
CA LEU A 193 -0.77 -18.63 -5.43
C LEU A 193 -1.53 -17.43 -4.85
N ALA A 194 -2.56 -16.96 -5.55
CA ALA A 194 -3.41 -15.88 -5.07
C ALA A 194 -4.09 -16.24 -3.74
N ARG A 195 -4.68 -17.43 -3.61
CA ARG A 195 -5.31 -17.89 -2.36
C ARG A 195 -4.34 -18.00 -1.21
N MET A 196 -3.12 -18.48 -1.45
CA MET A 196 -2.08 -18.50 -0.41
C MET A 196 -1.78 -17.09 0.12
N PHE A 197 -1.69 -16.11 -0.76
CA PHE A 197 -1.50 -14.72 -0.37
C PHE A 197 -2.74 -14.16 0.33
N MET A 198 -3.93 -14.37 -0.22
CA MET A 198 -5.20 -13.85 0.28
C MET A 198 -5.59 -14.39 1.66
N ALA A 199 -5.18 -15.60 2.01
CA ALA A 199 -5.55 -16.28 3.26
C ALA A 199 -5.26 -15.42 4.50
N THR A 200 -4.14 -14.71 4.52
CA THR A 200 -3.76 -13.81 5.62
C THR A 200 -4.76 -12.66 5.77
N TYR A 201 -5.20 -12.07 4.65
CA TYR A 201 -6.11 -10.91 4.66
C TYR A 201 -7.55 -11.32 4.89
N LEU A 202 -7.98 -12.47 4.38
CA LEU A 202 -9.32 -13.01 4.62
C LEU A 202 -9.54 -13.44 6.09
N ALA A 203 -8.47 -13.62 6.87
CA ALA A 203 -8.56 -13.81 8.31
C ALA A 203 -8.84 -12.50 9.09
N LEU A 204 -8.79 -11.34 8.43
CA LEU A 204 -8.88 -10.03 9.08
C LEU A 204 -10.24 -9.37 8.80
N PRO A 205 -11.07 -9.09 9.85
CA PRO A 205 -12.42 -8.57 9.69
C PRO A 205 -12.54 -7.28 8.88
N ASN A 206 -11.52 -6.42 8.90
CA ASN A 206 -11.53 -5.17 8.13
C ASN A 206 -11.66 -5.44 6.63
N TYR A 207 -10.92 -6.42 6.12
CA TYR A 207 -10.96 -6.77 4.70
C TYR A 207 -12.23 -7.54 4.34
N THR A 208 -12.62 -8.54 5.13
CA THR A 208 -13.83 -9.32 4.83
C THR A 208 -15.09 -8.45 4.90
N ASN A 209 -15.18 -7.53 5.85
CA ASN A 209 -16.30 -6.58 5.93
C ASN A 209 -16.32 -5.61 4.73
N ASN A 210 -15.14 -5.15 4.28
CA ASN A 210 -15.06 -4.35 3.07
C ASN A 210 -15.54 -5.13 1.84
N LEU A 211 -15.08 -6.37 1.66
CA LEU A 211 -15.48 -7.23 0.55
C LEU A 211 -16.99 -7.54 0.60
N ARG A 212 -17.56 -7.83 1.77
CA ARG A 212 -19.02 -7.98 1.92
C ARG A 212 -19.78 -6.73 1.50
N SER A 213 -19.24 -5.55 1.82
CA SER A 213 -19.88 -4.28 1.41
C SER A 213 -19.81 -4.03 -0.10
N LEU A 214 -19.01 -4.80 -0.83
CA LEU A 214 -18.91 -4.81 -2.29
C LEU A 214 -19.68 -5.97 -2.94
N GLY A 215 -20.42 -6.76 -2.15
CA GLY A 215 -21.28 -7.83 -2.65
C GLY A 215 -20.63 -9.21 -2.74
N PHE A 216 -19.49 -9.43 -2.07
CA PHE A 216 -18.93 -10.77 -1.90
C PHE A 216 -19.56 -11.46 -0.68
N GLY A 217 -20.17 -12.63 -0.90
CA GLY A 217 -20.81 -13.41 0.15
C GLY A 217 -19.83 -14.28 0.95
N ASP A 218 -20.37 -15.01 1.94
CA ASP A 218 -19.56 -15.92 2.76
C ASP A 218 -18.95 -17.06 1.94
N ASP A 219 -19.63 -17.52 0.90
CA ASP A 219 -19.10 -18.53 -0.05
C ASP A 219 -17.90 -17.99 -0.84
N ASP A 220 -17.90 -16.66 -1.16
CA ASP A 220 -16.75 -16.02 -1.82
C ASP A 220 -15.55 -15.91 -0.89
N LEU A 221 -15.78 -15.76 0.41
CA LEU A 221 -14.71 -15.55 1.42
C LEU A 221 -14.15 -16.87 1.96
N ALA A 222 -14.86 -17.98 1.79
CA ALA A 222 -14.45 -19.28 2.27
C ALA A 222 -13.27 -19.87 1.47
N GLY A 223 -12.54 -20.84 2.07
CA GLY A 223 -11.52 -21.63 1.38
C GLY A 223 -10.36 -20.83 0.78
N GLY A 224 -10.06 -19.66 1.30
CA GLY A 224 -9.02 -18.78 0.74
C GLY A 224 -9.49 -17.91 -0.42
N GLY A 225 -10.77 -17.91 -0.72
CA GLY A 225 -11.43 -17.10 -1.74
C GLY A 225 -11.95 -17.91 -2.93
N SER A 226 -13.20 -17.62 -3.35
CA SER A 226 -13.75 -18.17 -4.59
C SER A 226 -12.95 -17.69 -5.81
N ASP A 227 -13.08 -18.35 -6.95
CA ASP A 227 -12.48 -17.87 -8.20
C ASP A 227 -12.92 -16.44 -8.52
N ARG A 228 -14.21 -16.13 -8.31
CA ARG A 228 -14.77 -14.79 -8.49
C ARG A 228 -14.05 -13.74 -7.64
N LEU A 229 -13.80 -14.03 -6.38
CA LEU A 229 -13.10 -13.12 -5.48
C LEU A 229 -11.62 -12.97 -5.87
N VAL A 230 -10.95 -14.09 -6.16
CA VAL A 230 -9.55 -14.07 -6.62
C VAL A 230 -9.42 -13.20 -7.87
N ASP A 231 -10.25 -13.42 -8.88
CA ASP A 231 -10.20 -12.71 -10.16
C ASP A 231 -10.55 -11.22 -10.03
N ALA A 232 -11.28 -10.85 -8.97
CA ALA A 232 -11.57 -9.45 -8.67
C ALA A 232 -10.41 -8.72 -7.98
N VAL A 233 -9.72 -9.37 -7.03
CA VAL A 233 -8.74 -8.73 -6.14
C VAL A 233 -7.30 -8.91 -6.63
N VAL A 234 -7.00 -9.99 -7.36
CA VAL A 234 -5.64 -10.32 -7.83
C VAL A 234 -5.56 -10.24 -9.35
N CYS A 235 -4.62 -9.44 -9.83
CA CYS A 235 -4.27 -9.37 -11.25
C CYS A 235 -3.36 -10.55 -11.59
N TRP A 236 -3.88 -11.56 -12.28
CA TRP A 236 -3.08 -12.72 -12.66
C TRP A 236 -3.14 -13.00 -14.17
N GLY A 237 -2.10 -13.62 -14.68
CA GLY A 237 -2.00 -14.00 -16.09
C GLY A 237 -0.65 -13.64 -16.70
N ASP A 238 -0.66 -13.33 -17.99
CA ASP A 238 0.50 -12.76 -18.69
C ASP A 238 0.57 -11.23 -18.51
N LEU A 239 1.55 -10.61 -19.13
CA LEU A 239 1.78 -9.18 -19.04
C LEU A 239 0.57 -8.37 -19.52
N ASP A 240 -0.06 -8.78 -20.62
CA ASP A 240 -1.21 -8.06 -21.18
C ASP A 240 -2.42 -8.12 -20.24
N ALA A 241 -2.68 -9.29 -19.63
CA ALA A 241 -3.73 -9.47 -18.66
C ALA A 241 -3.49 -8.60 -17.40
N VAL A 242 -2.25 -8.56 -16.91
CA VAL A 242 -1.89 -7.74 -15.76
C VAL A 242 -2.04 -6.25 -16.08
N VAL A 243 -1.55 -5.78 -17.23
CA VAL A 243 -1.69 -4.38 -17.65
C VAL A 243 -3.15 -3.99 -17.78
N ALA A 244 -3.98 -4.85 -18.40
CA ALA A 244 -5.42 -4.59 -18.52
C ALA A 244 -6.08 -4.42 -17.14
N LYS A 245 -5.74 -5.29 -16.18
CA LYS A 245 -6.29 -5.26 -14.83
C LYS A 245 -5.81 -4.03 -14.03
N VAL A 246 -4.56 -3.64 -14.18
CA VAL A 246 -4.03 -2.40 -13.57
C VAL A 246 -4.74 -1.17 -14.17
N ARG A 247 -5.01 -1.18 -15.47
CA ARG A 247 -5.76 -0.11 -16.14
C ARG A 247 -7.18 0.06 -15.58
N GLU A 248 -7.86 -1.02 -15.18
CA GLU A 248 -9.16 -0.93 -14.50
C GLU A 248 -9.11 -0.03 -13.25
N HIS A 249 -8.02 -0.07 -12.48
CA HIS A 249 -7.85 0.83 -11.33
C HIS A 249 -7.67 2.30 -11.74
N TYR A 250 -6.99 2.58 -12.84
CA TYR A 250 -6.88 3.95 -13.36
C TYR A 250 -8.23 4.46 -13.89
N GLU A 251 -8.96 3.64 -14.63
CA GLU A 251 -10.31 3.94 -15.12
C GLU A 251 -11.30 4.14 -13.95
N ALA A 252 -11.10 3.42 -12.85
CA ALA A 252 -11.82 3.59 -11.60
C ALA A 252 -11.41 4.84 -10.82
N GLY A 253 -10.39 5.58 -11.27
CA GLY A 253 -9.97 6.85 -10.72
C GLY A 253 -8.75 6.81 -9.81
N ALA A 254 -7.91 5.78 -9.83
CA ALA A 254 -6.61 5.81 -9.16
C ALA A 254 -5.69 6.85 -9.83
N ASP A 255 -4.93 7.59 -9.03
CA ASP A 255 -3.89 8.49 -9.51
C ASP A 255 -2.55 7.78 -9.64
N HIS A 256 -2.32 6.82 -8.75
CA HIS A 256 -1.13 6.00 -8.62
C HIS A 256 -1.53 4.57 -8.27
N VAL A 257 -0.80 3.57 -8.73
CA VAL A 257 -0.96 2.19 -8.28
C VAL A 257 0.33 1.65 -7.68
N CYS A 258 0.20 0.88 -6.59
CA CYS A 258 1.32 0.25 -5.90
C CYS A 258 1.30 -1.24 -6.22
N ILE A 259 2.17 -1.69 -7.11
CA ILE A 259 2.21 -3.10 -7.55
C ILE A 259 2.88 -3.97 -6.50
N GLN A 260 2.20 -4.99 -6.04
CA GLN A 260 2.74 -6.03 -5.18
C GLN A 260 2.74 -7.37 -5.90
N VAL A 261 3.90 -7.84 -6.28
CA VAL A 261 4.03 -9.15 -6.92
C VAL A 261 4.08 -10.25 -5.86
N VAL A 262 3.22 -11.24 -6.00
CA VAL A 262 3.30 -12.49 -5.26
C VAL A 262 4.34 -13.38 -5.96
N PRO A 263 5.46 -13.71 -5.29
CA PRO A 263 6.52 -14.48 -5.93
C PRO A 263 6.03 -15.89 -6.26
N THR A 264 6.41 -16.38 -7.45
CA THR A 264 6.12 -17.75 -7.90
C THR A 264 7.04 -18.78 -7.23
N SER A 265 8.16 -18.33 -6.61
CA SER A 265 9.07 -19.12 -5.79
C SER A 265 9.14 -18.59 -4.37
N GLN A 266 9.15 -19.49 -3.38
CA GLN A 266 9.23 -19.06 -1.98
C GLN A 266 10.58 -18.41 -1.66
N GLY A 267 10.51 -17.33 -0.94
CA GLY A 267 11.66 -16.81 -0.17
C GLY A 267 12.42 -15.63 -0.77
N SER A 268 12.26 -15.26 -2.04
CA SER A 268 12.99 -14.15 -2.68
C SER A 268 12.09 -12.97 -3.04
N PHE A 269 12.68 -11.78 -3.13
CA PHE A 269 12.03 -10.64 -3.77
C PHE A 269 11.79 -10.97 -5.25
N PRO A 270 10.59 -10.72 -5.81
CA PRO A 270 10.23 -11.11 -7.18
C PRO A 270 10.82 -10.14 -8.22
N LEU A 271 12.14 -10.02 -8.23
CA LEU A 271 12.87 -9.07 -9.05
C LEU A 271 12.70 -9.35 -10.56
N ALA A 272 12.68 -10.63 -10.94
CA ALA A 272 12.51 -11.03 -12.32
C ALA A 272 11.13 -10.62 -12.87
N GLU A 273 10.11 -10.73 -12.04
CA GLU A 273 8.74 -10.32 -12.37
C GLU A 273 8.64 -8.80 -12.51
N TYR A 274 9.25 -8.03 -11.59
CA TYR A 274 9.29 -6.57 -11.70
C TYR A 274 10.03 -6.09 -12.95
N ARG A 275 11.13 -6.75 -13.35
CA ARG A 275 11.84 -6.46 -14.61
C ARG A 275 10.96 -6.70 -15.84
N GLN A 276 10.13 -7.74 -15.82
CA GLN A 276 9.18 -8.03 -16.90
C GLN A 276 8.01 -7.04 -16.94
N LEU A 277 7.51 -6.63 -15.78
CA LEU A 277 6.37 -5.73 -15.64
C LEU A 277 6.72 -4.28 -16.01
N ALA A 278 7.93 -3.81 -15.69
CA ALA A 278 8.32 -2.42 -15.87
C ALA A 278 8.04 -1.87 -17.28
N PRO A 279 8.55 -2.46 -18.38
CA PRO A 279 8.30 -1.90 -19.71
C PRO A 279 6.81 -1.91 -20.10
N ALA A 280 6.03 -2.87 -19.61
CA ALA A 280 4.61 -2.97 -19.94
C ALA A 280 3.74 -1.98 -19.15
N LEU A 281 4.06 -1.75 -17.88
CA LEU A 281 3.29 -0.86 -17.00
C LEU A 281 3.69 0.62 -17.12
N LEU A 282 4.95 0.90 -17.48
CA LEU A 282 5.48 2.27 -17.53
C LEU A 282 5.34 2.91 -18.92
N ALA A 283 5.04 2.12 -19.96
CA ALA A 283 4.73 2.61 -21.29
C ALA A 283 3.23 2.91 -21.49
N ALA A 284 2.38 2.51 -20.54
CA ALA A 284 0.93 2.66 -20.60
C ALA A 284 0.49 3.88 -19.78
#